data_a79335d63584f23e4a9d6c8ba68eadbe
#
_entry.id   a79335d63584f23e4a9d6c8ba68eadbe
#
_cell.length_a   1.000
_cell.length_b   1.000
_cell.length_c   1.000
_cell.angle_alpha   90.00
_cell.angle_beta   90.00
_cell.angle_gamma   90.00
#
_symmetry.space_group_name_H-M   'P 1'
#
loop_
_entity.id
_entity.type
_entity.pdbx_description
1 polymer ?
#
loop_
_entity_poly.entity_id
_entity_poly.type
_entity_poly.pdbx_seq_one_letter_code
_entity_poly.pdbx_strand_id
1 'polypeptide(L)' 'MRNTMKLKLTYDEIRVLIFALNELRNNLIAENRYTDAVDDILVKLIA' A
#
# COMPACT_ATOMS: atom_id res chain seq x y z
N MET A 1 -18.65 7.85 -3.51
CA MET A 1 -17.82 8.99 -3.71
C MET A 1 -16.39 8.64 -4.01
N ARG A 2 -15.77 9.39 -4.85
CA ARG A 2 -14.47 9.04 -5.26
C ARG A 2 -13.58 10.23 -5.34
N ASN A 3 -12.50 10.18 -4.58
CA ASN A 3 -11.49 11.22 -4.60
C ASN A 3 -10.22 10.67 -5.18
N THR A 4 -9.69 11.37 -6.14
CA THR A 4 -8.41 11.00 -6.70
C THR A 4 -7.44 12.10 -6.38
N MET A 5 -6.27 11.73 -5.91
CA MET A 5 -5.23 12.72 -5.71
C MET A 5 -3.95 12.23 -6.35
N LYS A 6 -3.17 13.17 -6.83
CA LYS A 6 -1.88 12.86 -7.41
C LYS A 6 -0.81 13.22 -6.42
N LEU A 7 0.09 12.28 -6.18
CA LEU A 7 1.20 12.50 -5.27
C LEU A 7 2.49 12.42 -6.04
N LYS A 8 3.37 13.35 -5.73
CA LYS A 8 4.74 13.26 -6.24
C LYS A 8 5.60 12.71 -5.12
N LEU A 9 6.12 11.53 -5.32
CA LEU A 9 6.89 10.84 -4.30
C LEU A 9 8.30 10.61 -4.77
N THR A 10 9.25 10.78 -3.88
CA THR A 10 10.62 10.39 -4.16
C THR A 10 10.72 8.87 -4.09
N TYR A 11 11.82 8.36 -4.63
CA TYR A 11 12.06 6.93 -4.58
C TYR A 11 12.08 6.42 -3.13
N ASP A 12 12.72 7.17 -2.25
CA ASP A 12 12.79 6.78 -0.85
C ASP A 12 11.42 6.77 -0.20
N GLU A 13 10.58 7.74 -0.55
CA GLU A 13 9.22 7.79 0.00
C GLU A 13 8.40 6.59 -0.47
N ILE A 14 8.57 6.20 -1.71
CA ILE A 14 7.87 5.02 -2.22
C ILE A 14 8.31 3.78 -1.45
N ARG A 15 9.61 3.66 -1.19
CA ARG A 15 10.12 2.52 -0.44
C ARG A 15 9.54 2.46 0.96
N VAL A 16 9.44 3.59 1.62
CA VAL A 16 8.84 3.65 2.95
C VAL A 16 7.39 3.19 2.91
N LEU A 17 6.66 3.64 1.91
CA LEU A 17 5.26 3.24 1.78
C LEU A 17 5.11 1.76 1.51
N ILE A 18 5.95 1.21 0.65
CA ILE A 18 5.91 -0.22 0.37
C ILE A 18 6.18 -1.02 1.64
N PHE A 19 7.14 -0.58 2.42
CA PHE A 19 7.51 -1.22 3.67
C PHE A 19 6.33 -1.21 4.64
N ALA A 20 5.72 -0.04 4.80
CA ALA A 20 4.60 0.14 5.72
C ALA A 20 3.39 -0.70 5.29
N LEU A 21 3.12 -0.73 4.00
CA LEU A 21 1.99 -1.50 3.49
C LEU A 21 2.21 -2.99 3.62
N ASN A 22 3.45 -3.45 3.45
CA ASN A 22 3.75 -4.86 3.67
C ASN A 22 3.56 -5.26 5.13
N GLU A 23 3.92 -4.38 6.05
CA GLU A 23 3.69 -4.63 7.47
C GLU A 23 2.20 -4.74 7.75
N LEU A 24 1.42 -3.81 7.21
CA LEU A 24 -0.02 -3.86 7.37
C LEU A 24 -0.60 -5.14 6.78
N ARG A 25 -0.11 -5.53 5.60
CA ARG A 25 -0.57 -6.73 4.95
C ARG A 25 -0.33 -7.96 5.83
N ASN A 26 0.87 -8.04 6.42
CA ASN A 26 1.19 -9.16 7.31
C ASN A 26 0.27 -9.19 8.52
N ASN A 27 -0.04 -8.03 9.07
CA ASN A 27 -0.94 -7.95 10.21
C ASN A 27 -2.35 -8.40 9.84
N LEU A 28 -2.82 -7.99 8.66
CA LEU A 28 -4.13 -8.38 8.20
C LEU A 28 -4.22 -9.90 8.00
N ILE A 29 -3.19 -10.49 7.42
CA ILE A 29 -3.15 -11.93 7.23
C ILE A 29 -3.20 -12.65 8.58
N ALA A 30 -2.44 -12.15 9.54
CA ALA A 30 -2.42 -12.76 10.86
C ALA A 30 -3.79 -12.68 11.56
N GLU A 31 -4.60 -11.70 11.19
CA GLU A 31 -5.93 -11.51 11.75
C GLU A 31 -7.02 -12.13 10.87
N ASN A 32 -6.64 -12.85 9.84
CA ASN A 32 -7.59 -13.45 8.90
C ASN A 32 -8.46 -12.40 8.21
N ARG A 33 -7.87 -11.28 7.83
CA ARG A 33 -8.60 -10.20 7.19
C ARG A 33 -8.16 -10.06 5.75
N TYR A 34 -9.00 -9.43 4.94
CA TYR A 34 -8.72 -9.24 3.53
C TYR A 34 -7.59 -8.24 3.33
N THR A 35 -6.77 -8.49 2.31
CA THR A 35 -5.65 -7.61 1.97
C THR A 35 -5.85 -6.91 0.63
N ASP A 36 -7.05 -6.99 0.05
CA ASP A 36 -7.30 -6.53 -1.31
C ASP A 36 -6.91 -5.07 -1.51
N ALA A 37 -7.34 -4.20 -0.61
CA ALA A 37 -7.05 -2.77 -0.76
C ALA A 37 -5.56 -2.49 -0.64
N VAL A 38 -4.89 -3.18 0.26
CA VAL A 38 -3.44 -3.01 0.42
C VAL A 38 -2.71 -3.50 -0.81
N ASP A 39 -3.13 -4.64 -1.34
CA ASP A 39 -2.51 -5.21 -2.54
C ASP A 39 -2.68 -4.28 -3.74
N ASP A 40 -3.86 -3.68 -3.89
CA ASP A 40 -4.10 -2.72 -4.97
C ASP A 40 -3.12 -1.55 -4.90
N ILE A 41 -2.91 -1.01 -3.70
CA ILE A 41 -2.01 0.12 -3.54
C ILE A 41 -0.57 -0.31 -3.83
N LEU A 42 -0.18 -1.48 -3.34
CA LEU A 42 1.17 -1.98 -3.58
C LEU A 42 1.46 -2.13 -5.06
N VAL A 43 0.49 -2.65 -5.82
CA VAL A 43 0.67 -2.80 -7.26
C VAL A 43 0.87 -1.44 -7.92
N LYS A 44 0.11 -0.43 -7.51
CA LYS A 44 0.25 0.92 -8.06
C LYS A 44 1.62 1.52 -7.76
N LEU A 45 2.16 1.25 -6.58
CA LEU A 45 3.46 1.80 -6.20
C LEU A 45 4.61 1.12 -6.94
N ILE A 46 4.46 -0.14 -7.27
CA ILE A 46 5.51 -0.93 -7.91
C ILE A 46 5.48 -0.78 -9.43
N ALA A 47 4.30 -0.60 -9.98
CA ALA A 47 4.12 -0.57 -11.44
C ALA A 47 4.72 0.64 -12.14
#